data_e3fbf0c65a2dbbf300fd91bac2370549
#
_entry.id   e3fbf0c65a2dbbf300fd91bac2370549
#
_cell.length_a   1.000
_cell.length_b   1.000
_cell.length_c   1.000
_cell.angle_alpha   90.00
_cell.angle_beta   90.00
_cell.angle_gamma   90.00
#
_symmetry.space_group_name_H-M   'P 1'
#
loop_
_entity.id
_entity.type
_entity.pdbx_description
1 polymer ?
#
loop_
_entity_poly.entity_id
_entity_poly.type
_entity_poly.pdbx_seq_one_letter_code
_entity_poly.pdbx_strand_id
1 'polypeptide(L)'
;MARETKAEREARIAREEAEQAAMCEKNYPTALMDILNRVNQLDRYFAFDIKDKKFLVTSRIYRTAYYLTIEYSSESQRVLDDLTWEVEAREEDKRDEERVRALRAAALLKLSAEEKAARGIS
;
A
#
# COMPACT_ATOMS: atom_id res chain seq x y z
N MET A 1 -10.77 -1.39 -44.84
CA MET A 1 -11.02 -1.86 -43.45
C MET A 1 -12.39 -1.39 -43.01
N ALA A 2 -13.22 -2.31 -42.54
CA ALA A 2 -14.51 -1.96 -41.98
C ALA A 2 -14.28 -1.35 -40.58
N ARG A 3 -14.92 -0.22 -40.34
CA ARG A 3 -14.93 0.38 -39.01
C ARG A 3 -15.79 -0.47 -38.08
N GLU A 4 -15.34 -0.61 -36.85
CA GLU A 4 -16.12 -1.24 -35.80
C GLU A 4 -17.45 -0.50 -35.62
N THR A 5 -18.55 -1.23 -35.61
CA THR A 5 -19.86 -0.65 -35.37
C THR A 5 -20.01 -0.29 -33.87
N LYS A 6 -20.98 0.57 -33.54
CA LYS A 6 -21.28 0.94 -32.16
C LYS A 6 -21.62 -0.31 -31.32
N ALA A 7 -22.43 -1.23 -31.87
CA ALA A 7 -22.79 -2.48 -31.22
C ALA A 7 -21.59 -3.36 -30.95
N GLU A 8 -20.68 -3.48 -31.92
CA GLU A 8 -19.44 -4.25 -31.77
C GLU A 8 -18.53 -3.67 -30.69
N ARG A 9 -18.43 -2.33 -30.66
CA ARG A 9 -17.64 -1.62 -29.64
C ARG A 9 -18.22 -1.84 -28.23
N GLU A 10 -19.53 -1.70 -28.08
CA GLU A 10 -20.20 -1.93 -26.80
C GLU A 10 -20.04 -3.38 -26.34
N ALA A 11 -20.16 -4.35 -27.24
CA ALA A 11 -19.96 -5.77 -26.93
C ALA A 11 -18.51 -6.05 -26.50
N ARG A 12 -17.53 -5.42 -27.16
CA ARG A 12 -16.11 -5.56 -26.81
C ARG A 12 -15.82 -4.98 -25.43
N ILE A 13 -16.31 -3.77 -25.13
CA ILE A 13 -16.13 -3.11 -23.85
C ILE A 13 -16.77 -3.94 -22.72
N ALA A 14 -18.00 -4.41 -22.94
CA ALA A 14 -18.69 -5.25 -21.96
C ALA A 14 -17.91 -6.54 -21.66
N ARG A 15 -17.33 -7.17 -22.70
CA ARG A 15 -16.51 -8.38 -22.54
C ARG A 15 -15.22 -8.09 -21.78
N GLU A 16 -14.53 -7.00 -22.11
CA GLU A 16 -13.31 -6.60 -21.42
C GLU A 16 -13.58 -6.29 -19.94
N GLU A 17 -14.67 -5.59 -19.65
CA GLU A 17 -15.09 -5.30 -18.26
C GLU A 17 -15.42 -6.57 -17.49
N ALA A 18 -16.11 -7.52 -18.13
CA ALA A 18 -16.45 -8.80 -17.51
C ALA A 18 -15.19 -9.64 -17.23
N GLU A 19 -14.25 -9.67 -18.16
CA GLU A 19 -12.97 -10.36 -17.98
C GLU A 19 -12.16 -9.75 -16.85
N GLN A 20 -12.11 -8.42 -16.77
CA GLN A 20 -11.40 -7.73 -15.72
C GLN A 20 -12.05 -7.96 -14.35
N ALA A 21 -13.37 -7.94 -14.26
CA ALA A 21 -14.09 -8.25 -13.04
C ALA A 21 -13.82 -9.68 -12.57
N ALA A 22 -13.80 -10.63 -13.50
CA ALA A 22 -13.48 -12.02 -13.19
C ALA A 22 -12.03 -12.18 -12.68
N MET A 23 -11.09 -11.45 -13.26
CA MET A 23 -9.70 -11.43 -12.77
C MET A 23 -9.59 -10.83 -11.38
N CYS A 24 -10.28 -9.72 -11.11
CA CYS A 24 -10.32 -9.10 -9.79
C CYS A 24 -10.87 -10.07 -8.74
N GLU A 25 -11.97 -10.75 -9.05
CA GLU A 25 -12.57 -11.74 -8.15
C GLU A 25 -11.61 -12.90 -7.86
N LYS A 26 -10.93 -13.40 -8.89
CA LYS A 26 -9.95 -14.48 -8.76
C LYS A 26 -8.74 -14.07 -7.92
N ASN A 27 -8.26 -12.85 -8.09
CA ASN A 27 -7.04 -12.36 -7.46
C ASN A 27 -7.28 -11.71 -6.10
N TYR A 28 -8.52 -11.40 -5.76
CA TYR A 28 -8.87 -10.68 -4.55
C TYR A 28 -8.34 -11.33 -3.26
N PRO A 29 -8.51 -12.64 -3.02
CA PRO A 29 -8.02 -13.25 -1.78
C PRO A 29 -6.51 -13.08 -1.61
N THR A 30 -5.75 -13.29 -2.68
CA THR A 30 -4.29 -13.13 -2.66
C THR A 30 -3.89 -11.68 -2.44
N ALA A 31 -4.53 -10.74 -3.13
CA ALA A 31 -4.29 -9.32 -2.99
C ALA A 31 -4.63 -8.83 -1.58
N LEU A 32 -5.75 -9.30 -1.01
CA LEU A 32 -6.14 -8.97 0.36
C LEU A 32 -5.09 -9.43 1.36
N MET A 33 -4.63 -10.68 1.27
CA MET A 33 -3.63 -11.21 2.18
C MET A 33 -2.29 -10.48 2.04
N ASP A 34 -1.90 -10.15 0.82
CA ASP A 34 -0.68 -9.38 0.58
C ASP A 34 -0.74 -8.00 1.25
N ILE A 35 -1.85 -7.29 1.06
CA ILE A 35 -2.03 -5.96 1.68
C ILE A 35 -2.08 -6.04 3.20
N LEU A 36 -2.75 -7.04 3.76
CA LEU A 36 -2.80 -7.23 5.22
C LEU A 36 -1.42 -7.51 5.80
N ASN A 37 -0.60 -8.30 5.11
CA ASN A 37 0.78 -8.53 5.52
C ASN A 37 1.62 -7.26 5.47
N ARG A 38 1.46 -6.45 4.44
CA ARG A 38 2.15 -5.15 4.31
C ARG A 38 1.71 -4.17 5.39
N VAL A 39 0.43 -4.10 5.69
CA VAL A 39 -0.13 -3.31 6.80
C VAL A 39 0.48 -3.74 8.13
N ASN A 40 0.62 -5.03 8.35
CA ASN A 40 1.21 -5.56 9.58
C ASN A 40 2.68 -5.15 9.74
N GLN A 41 3.41 -5.01 8.63
CA GLN A 41 4.78 -4.49 8.63
C GLN A 41 4.84 -2.98 8.87
N LEU A 42 3.73 -2.28 8.69
CA LEU A 42 3.58 -0.84 8.88
C LEU A 42 2.79 -0.52 10.16
N ASP A 43 3.03 -1.25 11.22
CA ASP A 43 2.29 -1.13 12.49
C ASP A 43 2.38 0.27 13.11
N ARG A 44 3.41 1.03 12.76
CA ARG A 44 3.57 2.41 13.16
C ARG A 44 2.51 3.34 12.55
N TYR A 45 2.04 3.01 11.35
CA TYR A 45 1.12 3.84 10.58
C TYR A 45 -0.31 3.31 10.57
N PHE A 46 -0.51 2.04 10.89
CA PHE A 46 -1.80 1.38 10.85
C PHE A 46 -2.06 0.57 12.10
N ALA A 47 -3.31 0.58 12.55
CA ALA A 47 -3.83 -0.35 13.53
C ALA A 47 -4.63 -1.43 12.79
N PHE A 48 -4.49 -2.67 13.21
CA PHE A 48 -5.18 -3.81 12.63
C PHE A 48 -5.99 -4.54 13.69
N ASP A 49 -7.24 -4.87 13.36
CA ASP A 49 -8.11 -5.65 14.22
C ASP A 49 -9.03 -6.53 13.39
N ILE A 50 -9.57 -7.57 14.00
CA ILE A 50 -10.57 -8.44 13.40
C ILE A 50 -11.87 -8.26 14.20
N LYS A 51 -12.92 -7.81 13.53
CA LYS A 51 -14.19 -7.52 14.18
C LYS A 51 -15.35 -8.02 13.30
N ASP A 52 -16.22 -8.84 13.88
CA ASP A 52 -17.42 -9.36 13.19
C ASP A 52 -17.11 -10.01 11.82
N LYS A 53 -16.08 -10.84 11.75
CA LYS A 53 -15.59 -11.50 10.52
C LYS A 53 -15.08 -10.55 9.45
N LYS A 54 -14.81 -9.31 9.82
CA LYS A 54 -14.23 -8.30 8.94
C LYS A 54 -12.86 -7.91 9.45
N PHE A 55 -11.99 -7.56 8.53
CA PHE A 55 -10.70 -6.98 8.86
C PHE A 55 -10.85 -5.48 8.95
N LEU A 56 -10.47 -4.93 10.08
CA LEU A 56 -10.47 -3.49 10.29
C LEU A 56 -9.04 -2.99 10.28
N VAL A 57 -8.72 -2.15 9.31
CA VAL A 57 -7.44 -1.43 9.24
C VAL A 57 -7.73 0.05 9.45
N THR A 58 -7.08 0.64 10.44
CA THR A 58 -7.25 2.06 10.74
C THR A 58 -5.95 2.80 10.49
N SER A 59 -6.00 3.83 9.65
CA SER A 59 -4.87 4.72 9.43
C SER A 59 -4.66 5.58 10.68
N ARG A 60 -3.44 5.55 11.23
CA ARG A 60 -3.09 6.40 12.38
C ARG A 60 -2.85 7.85 11.98
N ILE A 61 -2.61 8.12 10.70
CA ILE A 61 -2.35 9.45 10.17
C ILE A 61 -3.65 10.16 9.82
N TYR A 62 -4.48 9.51 8.99
CA TYR A 62 -5.75 10.11 8.53
C TYR A 62 -6.95 9.71 9.38
N ARG A 63 -6.78 8.76 10.30
CA ARG A 63 -7.85 8.19 11.13
C ARG A 63 -8.98 7.58 10.31
N THR A 64 -8.67 7.17 9.10
CA THR A 64 -9.62 6.50 8.21
C THR A 64 -9.69 5.02 8.56
N ALA A 65 -10.90 4.49 8.63
CA ALA A 65 -11.14 3.07 8.88
C ALA A 65 -11.44 2.35 7.57
N TYR A 66 -10.72 1.27 7.31
CA TYR A 66 -10.92 0.40 6.15
C TYR A 66 -11.50 -0.91 6.62
N TYR A 67 -12.74 -1.19 6.23
CA TYR A 67 -13.40 -2.46 6.53
C TYR A 67 -13.30 -3.38 5.32
N LEU A 68 -12.61 -4.50 5.50
CA LEU A 68 -12.35 -5.46 4.43
C LEU A 68 -13.04 -6.78 4.75
N THR A 69 -13.74 -7.33 3.77
CA THR A 69 -14.36 -8.65 3.88
C THR A 69 -13.52 -9.69 3.14
N ILE A 70 -13.58 -10.95 3.60
CA ILE A 70 -12.91 -12.06 2.91
C ILE A 70 -13.55 -12.31 1.55
N GLU A 71 -14.86 -12.12 1.46
CA GLU A 71 -15.59 -12.32 0.23
C GLU A 71 -15.44 -11.13 -0.72
N TYR A 72 -15.24 -11.44 -1.99
CA TYR A 72 -15.15 -10.43 -3.03
C TYR A 72 -16.49 -9.73 -3.24
N SER A 73 -16.43 -8.40 -3.37
CA SER A 73 -17.52 -7.57 -3.86
C SER A 73 -16.91 -6.32 -4.50
N SER A 74 -17.69 -5.60 -5.30
CA SER A 74 -17.22 -4.33 -5.88
C SER A 74 -16.84 -3.33 -4.81
N GLU A 75 -17.56 -3.30 -3.70
CA GLU A 75 -17.27 -2.45 -2.55
C GLU A 75 -15.97 -2.86 -1.86
N SER A 76 -15.81 -4.17 -1.59
CA SER A 76 -14.59 -4.69 -0.99
C SER A 76 -13.37 -4.40 -1.84
N GLN A 77 -13.48 -4.55 -3.14
CA GLN A 77 -12.39 -4.24 -4.07
C GLN A 77 -12.03 -2.77 -4.03
N ARG A 78 -13.01 -1.88 -3.97
CA ARG A 78 -12.76 -0.44 -3.88
C ARG A 78 -12.05 -0.07 -2.58
N VAL A 79 -12.48 -0.64 -1.46
CA VAL A 79 -11.84 -0.41 -0.16
C VAL A 79 -10.40 -0.93 -0.19
N LEU A 80 -10.18 -2.10 -0.78
CA LEU A 80 -8.84 -2.67 -0.92
C LEU A 80 -7.94 -1.78 -1.78
N ASP A 81 -8.46 -1.24 -2.88
CA ASP A 81 -7.71 -0.33 -3.75
C ASP A 81 -7.33 0.96 -3.03
N ASP A 82 -8.25 1.54 -2.27
CA ASP A 82 -7.98 2.74 -1.48
C ASP A 82 -6.93 2.48 -0.40
N LEU A 83 -7.04 1.35 0.30
CA LEU A 83 -6.06 0.94 1.30
C LEU A 83 -4.70 0.68 0.65
N THR A 84 -4.66 0.04 -0.50
CA THR A 84 -3.43 -0.24 -1.24
C THR A 84 -2.69 1.06 -1.55
N TRP A 85 -3.41 2.07 -2.00
CA TRP A 85 -2.84 3.38 -2.28
C TRP A 85 -2.19 4.00 -1.03
N GLU A 86 -2.85 3.95 0.10
CA GLU A 86 -2.29 4.47 1.36
C GLU A 86 -1.11 3.63 1.85
N VAL A 87 -1.19 2.31 1.74
CA VAL A 87 -0.09 1.41 2.11
C VAL A 87 1.17 1.74 1.30
N GLU A 88 1.04 1.92 0.00
CA GLU A 88 2.17 2.28 -0.86
C GLU A 88 2.78 3.63 -0.46
N ALA A 89 1.94 4.61 -0.14
CA ALA A 89 2.39 5.90 0.34
C ALA A 89 3.15 5.80 1.67
N ARG A 90 2.68 4.97 2.60
CA ARG A 90 3.33 4.76 3.90
C ARG A 90 4.62 3.96 3.76
N GLU A 91 4.68 3.01 2.84
CA GLU A 91 5.92 2.28 2.55
C GLU A 91 7.01 3.22 2.03
N GLU A 92 6.64 4.17 1.20
CA GLU A 92 7.55 5.20 0.72
C GLU A 92 8.04 6.09 1.87
N ASP A 93 7.16 6.54 2.75
CA ASP A 93 7.51 7.32 3.94
C ASP A 93 8.49 6.57 4.84
N LYS A 94 8.27 5.28 5.05
CA LYS A 94 9.15 4.45 5.83
C LYS A 94 10.55 4.37 5.21
N ARG A 95 10.64 4.20 3.92
CA ARG A 95 11.92 4.19 3.20
C ARG A 95 12.64 5.54 3.32
N ASP A 96 11.92 6.64 3.23
CA ASP A 96 12.46 7.99 3.38
C ASP A 96 12.96 8.23 4.81
N GLU A 97 12.21 7.82 5.82
CA GLU A 97 12.64 7.91 7.22
C GLU A 97 13.92 7.10 7.47
N GLU A 98 14.01 5.90 6.94
CA GLU A 98 15.20 5.06 7.06
C GLU A 98 16.40 5.69 6.37
N ARG A 99 16.20 6.28 5.19
CA ARG A 99 17.23 7.01 4.45
C ARG A 99 17.74 8.21 5.24
N VAL A 100 16.85 9.03 5.78
CA VAL A 100 17.21 10.19 6.60
C VAL A 100 17.96 9.76 7.85
N ARG A 101 17.50 8.68 8.50
CA ARG A 101 18.17 8.14 9.68
C ARG A 101 19.60 7.67 9.36
N ALA A 102 19.78 6.99 8.24
CA ALA A 102 21.09 6.54 7.78
C ALA A 102 22.02 7.72 7.46
N LEU A 103 21.50 8.76 6.81
CA LEU A 103 22.27 9.98 6.52
C LEU A 103 22.68 10.73 7.79
N ARG A 104 21.79 10.82 8.76
CA ARG A 104 22.09 11.43 10.07
C ARG A 104 23.17 10.64 10.81
N ALA A 105 23.06 9.33 10.83
CA ALA A 105 24.06 8.48 11.46
C ALA A 105 25.45 8.64 10.80
N ALA A 106 25.50 8.66 9.47
CA ALA A 106 26.73 8.88 8.72
C ALA A 106 27.31 10.27 8.98
N ALA A 107 26.47 11.31 9.03
CA ALA A 107 26.90 12.66 9.34
C ALA A 107 27.46 12.81 10.76
N LEU A 108 26.82 12.17 11.74
CA LEU A 108 27.29 12.17 13.13
C LEU A 108 28.65 11.47 13.27
N LEU A 109 28.85 10.36 12.59
CA LEU A 109 30.13 9.65 12.58
C LEU A 109 31.23 10.52 11.97
N LYS A 110 30.94 11.20 10.87
CA LYS A 110 31.89 12.12 10.22
C LYS A 110 32.25 13.31 11.12
N LEU A 111 31.28 13.92 11.77
CA LEU A 111 31.49 15.02 12.71
C LEU A 111 32.34 14.58 13.89
N SER A 112 32.08 13.40 14.47
CA SER A 112 32.90 12.86 15.56
C SER A 112 34.35 12.65 15.16
N ALA A 113 34.61 12.15 13.95
CA ALA A 113 35.95 11.97 13.43
C ALA A 113 36.68 13.33 13.24
N GLU A 114 36.01 14.31 12.66
CA GLU A 114 36.54 15.65 12.47
C GLU A 114 36.82 16.37 13.81
N GLU A 115 35.92 16.22 14.76
CA GLU A 115 36.05 16.78 16.10
C GLU A 115 37.25 16.19 16.84
N LYS A 116 37.44 14.88 16.75
CA LYS A 116 38.60 14.21 17.32
C LYS A 116 39.92 14.68 16.69
N ALA A 117 39.93 14.82 15.37
CA ALA A 117 41.08 15.35 14.64
C ALA A 117 41.41 16.79 15.05
N ALA A 118 40.42 17.66 15.20
CA ALA A 118 40.58 19.03 15.64
C ALA A 118 41.13 19.14 17.06
N ARG A 119 40.78 18.21 17.95
CA ARG A 119 41.28 18.17 19.34
C ARG A 119 42.65 17.50 19.49
N GLY A 120 43.22 17.00 18.40
CA GLY A 120 44.50 16.31 18.44
C GLY A 120 44.47 14.95 19.15
N ILE A 121 43.28 14.38 19.28
CA ILE A 121 43.11 13.05 19.87
C ILE A 121 43.26 12.02 18.75
N SER A 122 44.28 11.26 18.81
CA SER A 122 44.55 10.19 17.86
C SER A 122 44.01 8.84 18.36
#